data_b3916020f24fee3c4b59523cb15748c6
#
_entry.id   b3916020f24fee3c4b59523cb15748c6
#
_cell.length_a   1.000
_cell.length_b   1.000
_cell.length_c   1.000
_cell.angle_alpha   90.00
_cell.angle_beta   90.00
_cell.angle_gamma   90.00
#
_symmetry.space_group_name_H-M   'P 1'
#
loop_
_entity.id
_entity.type
_entity.pdbx_description
1 polymer ?
#
loop_
_entity_poly.entity_id
_entity_poly.type
_entity_poly.pdbx_seq_one_letter_code
_entity_poly.pdbx_strand_id
1 'polypeptide(L)'
;MSNPRYPEEFKIEAVRQVTERGLPVAEVASRLGMSTHSLYAWVKRYSKPEKQRVQEDEQQAELRRLRAELKRVTEERDILKKGRRVLCQGVRLKYALISQLSADYSVRRLCLTLKVHASGYYAWLAEPKSARAKDDQRLLGLIKHSWLESGGVYGYRKIHDDLRELGEACGKHRVARLMRLEGLRSQTGYRRRPGRYGGKPPAASPNHLERRFKVTEPNKVWVTDITYIRTYEGWLYLAVVLDLFSRQVIGWSMKPQMTSDLAIDALLMAVWRRKPKQEVMIHSDQGSQFSSGDWQSFLKANNLLGSMSRRGNCHDNAVAESFFQLLKRERIRRKIYSTRQDARADVFDYIEMFYNPKRRHGFNNQLSPVEFERQHLLSLESV
;
A
#
# COMPACT_ATOMS: atom_id res chain seq x y z
N MET A 1 -33.71 -39.00 42.60
CA MET A 1 -35.10 -39.53 42.63
C MET A 1 -36.05 -38.33 42.42
N SER A 2 -36.88 -38.36 41.37
CA SER A 2 -37.86 -37.30 41.08
C SER A 2 -38.95 -37.37 42.13
N ASN A 3 -39.27 -36.23 42.82
CA ASN A 3 -40.40 -36.16 43.74
C ASN A 3 -41.68 -36.58 43.02
N PRO A 4 -42.49 -37.51 43.61
CA PRO A 4 -43.73 -37.94 43.03
C PRO A 4 -44.67 -36.76 42.82
N ARG A 5 -45.14 -36.56 41.57
CA ARG A 5 -46.12 -35.50 41.24
C ARG A 5 -47.51 -36.05 41.47
N TYR A 6 -48.10 -35.63 42.56
CA TYR A 6 -49.49 -35.99 42.85
C TYR A 6 -50.48 -35.15 42.01
N PRO A 7 -51.56 -35.73 41.48
CA PRO A 7 -52.61 -34.99 40.79
C PRO A 7 -53.26 -33.93 41.69
N GLU A 8 -53.86 -32.89 41.08
CA GLU A 8 -54.48 -31.81 41.85
C GLU A 8 -55.65 -32.29 42.70
N GLU A 9 -56.46 -33.17 42.17
CA GLU A 9 -57.56 -33.79 42.90
C GLU A 9 -57.09 -34.52 44.17
N PHE A 10 -56.00 -35.27 44.07
CA PHE A 10 -55.39 -35.96 45.21
C PHE A 10 -54.94 -34.95 46.30
N LYS A 11 -54.38 -33.83 45.90
CA LYS A 11 -53.93 -32.79 46.82
C LYS A 11 -55.11 -32.10 47.54
N ILE A 12 -56.19 -31.85 46.80
CA ILE A 12 -57.41 -31.27 47.34
C ILE A 12 -58.03 -32.23 48.36
N GLU A 13 -58.14 -33.53 48.05
CA GLU A 13 -58.71 -34.53 48.97
C GLU A 13 -57.82 -34.73 50.23
N ALA A 14 -56.49 -34.71 50.06
CA ALA A 14 -55.58 -34.78 51.19
C ALA A 14 -55.71 -33.53 52.12
N VAL A 15 -55.98 -32.36 51.56
CA VAL A 15 -56.24 -31.15 52.35
C VAL A 15 -57.59 -31.23 53.04
N ARG A 16 -58.64 -31.78 52.42
CA ARG A 16 -59.94 -31.98 53.03
C ARG A 16 -59.89 -32.90 54.24
N GLN A 17 -59.06 -33.97 54.26
CA GLN A 17 -58.82 -34.78 55.42
C GLN A 17 -58.32 -33.99 56.66
N VAL A 18 -57.55 -32.99 56.42
CA VAL A 18 -57.03 -32.10 57.49
C VAL A 18 -58.03 -31.03 57.88
N THR A 19 -58.66 -30.35 56.89
CA THR A 19 -59.50 -29.16 57.15
C THR A 19 -60.93 -29.49 57.52
N GLU A 20 -61.56 -30.49 56.92
CA GLU A 20 -62.95 -30.86 57.13
C GLU A 20 -63.11 -32.00 58.17
N ARG A 21 -62.19 -32.99 58.17
CA ARG A 21 -62.23 -34.08 59.11
C ARG A 21 -61.41 -33.91 60.36
N GLY A 22 -60.63 -32.77 60.48
CA GLY A 22 -59.86 -32.41 61.64
C GLY A 22 -58.71 -33.33 62.00
N LEU A 23 -58.20 -34.14 61.04
CA LEU A 23 -57.12 -35.08 61.29
C LEU A 23 -55.76 -34.33 61.40
N PRO A 24 -54.89 -34.73 62.32
CA PRO A 24 -53.56 -34.11 62.45
C PRO A 24 -52.74 -34.24 61.16
N VAL A 25 -52.10 -33.15 60.75
CA VAL A 25 -51.26 -33.14 59.51
C VAL A 25 -50.20 -34.24 59.50
N ALA A 26 -49.57 -34.51 60.66
CA ALA A 26 -48.58 -35.58 60.80
C ALA A 26 -49.14 -36.98 60.49
N GLU A 27 -50.37 -37.25 60.91
CA GLU A 27 -51.05 -38.52 60.70
C GLU A 27 -51.45 -38.70 59.22
N VAL A 28 -52.03 -37.68 58.60
CA VAL A 28 -52.40 -37.72 57.20
C VAL A 28 -51.15 -37.84 56.31
N ALA A 29 -50.04 -37.12 56.61
CA ALA A 29 -48.81 -37.22 55.88
C ALA A 29 -48.19 -38.60 55.96
N SER A 30 -48.21 -39.27 57.14
CA SER A 30 -47.72 -40.63 57.34
C SER A 30 -48.54 -41.62 56.54
N ARG A 31 -49.90 -41.55 56.58
CA ARG A 31 -50.79 -42.41 55.83
C ARG A 31 -50.66 -42.36 54.31
N LEU A 32 -50.36 -41.13 53.81
CA LEU A 32 -50.17 -40.89 52.38
C LEU A 32 -48.72 -41.06 51.90
N GLY A 33 -47.78 -41.39 52.79
CA GLY A 33 -46.36 -41.60 52.47
C GLY A 33 -45.64 -40.37 51.98
N MET A 34 -46.03 -39.15 52.52
CA MET A 34 -45.48 -37.88 52.12
C MET A 34 -44.92 -37.09 53.29
N SER A 35 -44.10 -36.05 52.99
CA SER A 35 -43.58 -35.20 54.07
C SER A 35 -44.64 -34.27 54.64
N THR A 36 -44.61 -34.06 55.93
CA THR A 36 -45.48 -33.06 56.61
C THR A 36 -45.33 -31.66 56.02
N HIS A 37 -44.11 -31.30 55.59
CA HIS A 37 -43.84 -30.01 54.93
C HIS A 37 -44.65 -29.84 53.64
N SER A 38 -44.67 -30.89 52.81
CA SER A 38 -45.46 -30.88 51.57
C SER A 38 -46.96 -30.72 51.84
N LEU A 39 -47.51 -31.43 52.86
CA LEU A 39 -48.89 -31.32 53.18
C LEU A 39 -49.27 -29.96 53.77
N TYR A 40 -48.45 -29.35 54.63
CA TYR A 40 -48.62 -27.95 55.09
C TYR A 40 -48.63 -26.96 53.93
N ALA A 41 -47.73 -27.14 52.93
CA ALA A 41 -47.72 -26.28 51.75
C ALA A 41 -49.03 -26.44 50.95
N TRP A 42 -49.58 -27.69 50.85
CA TRP A 42 -50.85 -27.90 50.18
C TRP A 42 -52.02 -27.34 50.98
N VAL A 43 -52.09 -27.49 52.31
CA VAL A 43 -53.13 -26.90 53.17
C VAL A 43 -53.11 -25.37 52.98
N LYS A 44 -51.94 -24.72 53.04
CA LYS A 44 -51.81 -23.27 52.80
C LYS A 44 -52.30 -22.84 51.41
N ARG A 45 -52.11 -23.66 50.36
CA ARG A 45 -52.51 -23.35 49.00
C ARG A 45 -54.00 -23.64 48.76
N TYR A 46 -54.50 -24.80 49.17
CA TYR A 46 -55.85 -25.29 48.82
C TYR A 46 -56.92 -24.92 49.84
N SER A 47 -56.59 -24.32 50.96
CA SER A 47 -57.56 -23.66 51.86
C SER A 47 -58.12 -22.35 51.30
N LYS A 48 -57.50 -21.77 50.27
CA LYS A 48 -57.98 -20.56 49.60
C LYS A 48 -59.03 -20.90 48.54
N PRO A 49 -60.01 -19.99 48.28
CA PRO A 49 -61.00 -20.18 47.19
C PRO A 49 -60.31 -20.34 45.83
N GLU A 50 -60.89 -21.21 45.00
CA GLU A 50 -60.30 -21.52 43.67
C GLU A 50 -60.05 -20.31 42.83
N LYS A 51 -60.98 -19.35 42.77
CA LYS A 51 -60.81 -18.08 42.05
C LYS A 51 -59.57 -17.30 42.48
N GLN A 52 -59.28 -17.29 43.77
CA GLN A 52 -58.14 -16.58 44.33
C GLN A 52 -56.81 -17.31 44.01
N ARG A 53 -56.80 -18.60 43.99
CA ARG A 53 -55.62 -19.42 43.58
C ARG A 53 -55.24 -19.20 42.12
N VAL A 54 -56.24 -19.26 41.23
CA VAL A 54 -56.04 -19.02 39.81
C VAL A 54 -55.44 -17.61 39.56
N GLN A 55 -56.00 -16.61 40.22
CA GLN A 55 -55.54 -15.25 40.12
C GLN A 55 -54.09 -15.04 40.65
N GLU A 56 -53.74 -15.70 41.79
CA GLU A 56 -52.37 -15.67 42.33
C GLU A 56 -51.37 -16.39 41.39
N ASP A 57 -51.77 -17.53 40.78
CA ASP A 57 -50.93 -18.29 39.81
C ASP A 57 -50.71 -17.47 38.54
N GLU A 58 -51.73 -16.78 38.01
CA GLU A 58 -51.63 -15.88 36.88
C GLU A 58 -50.71 -14.71 37.17
N GLN A 59 -50.88 -14.06 38.29
CA GLN A 59 -49.98 -12.94 38.73
C GLN A 59 -48.55 -13.40 38.91
N GLN A 60 -48.30 -14.56 39.46
CA GLN A 60 -46.95 -15.13 39.57
C GLN A 60 -46.33 -15.47 38.22
N ALA A 61 -47.15 -16.01 37.30
CA ALA A 61 -46.68 -16.28 35.92
C ALA A 61 -46.33 -14.99 35.21
N GLU A 62 -47.14 -13.95 35.33
CA GLU A 62 -46.87 -12.63 34.76
C GLU A 62 -45.63 -11.99 35.37
N LEU A 63 -45.46 -12.04 36.67
CA LEU A 63 -44.25 -11.54 37.36
C LEU A 63 -42.99 -12.23 36.90
N ARG A 64 -43.03 -13.56 36.68
CA ARG A 64 -41.88 -14.30 36.11
C ARG A 64 -41.58 -13.86 34.69
N ARG A 65 -42.60 -13.66 33.86
CA ARG A 65 -42.48 -13.13 32.50
C ARG A 65 -41.87 -11.75 32.50
N LEU A 66 -42.39 -10.81 33.28
CA LEU A 66 -41.93 -9.44 33.38
C LEU A 66 -40.47 -9.36 33.89
N ARG A 67 -40.09 -10.16 34.88
CA ARG A 67 -38.71 -10.22 35.38
C ARG A 67 -37.75 -10.72 34.32
N ALA A 68 -38.15 -11.75 33.55
CA ALA A 68 -37.34 -12.27 32.43
C ALA A 68 -37.19 -11.24 31.32
N GLU A 69 -38.26 -10.50 31.01
CA GLU A 69 -38.22 -9.41 30.04
C GLU A 69 -37.38 -8.22 30.48
N LEU A 70 -37.51 -7.80 31.71
CA LEU A 70 -36.69 -6.74 32.28
C LEU A 70 -35.20 -7.08 32.25
N LYS A 71 -34.86 -8.33 32.61
CA LYS A 71 -33.48 -8.81 32.51
C LYS A 71 -32.97 -8.73 31.06
N ARG A 72 -33.79 -9.16 30.09
CA ARG A 72 -33.44 -9.12 28.66
C ARG A 72 -33.18 -7.70 28.19
N VAL A 73 -34.12 -6.76 28.48
CA VAL A 73 -34.01 -5.37 28.01
C VAL A 73 -32.82 -4.67 28.67
N THR A 74 -32.59 -4.96 29.97
CA THR A 74 -31.43 -4.40 30.68
C THR A 74 -30.12 -4.85 30.07
N GLU A 75 -29.97 -6.13 29.74
CA GLU A 75 -28.79 -6.66 29.07
C GLU A 75 -28.61 -6.06 27.64
N GLU A 76 -29.69 -5.93 26.89
CA GLU A 76 -29.65 -5.29 25.54
C GLU A 76 -29.21 -3.81 25.64
N ARG A 77 -29.77 -3.06 26.61
CA ARG A 77 -29.36 -1.68 26.88
C ARG A 77 -27.87 -1.57 27.18
N ASP A 78 -27.36 -2.44 28.04
CA ASP A 78 -25.97 -2.40 28.47
C ASP A 78 -25.00 -2.81 27.34
N ILE A 79 -25.38 -3.79 26.53
CA ILE A 79 -24.65 -4.15 25.31
C ILE A 79 -24.60 -2.97 24.32
N LEU A 80 -25.75 -2.31 24.09
CA LEU A 80 -25.83 -1.15 23.19
C LEU A 80 -25.02 0.04 23.69
N LYS A 81 -25.01 0.29 25.02
CA LYS A 81 -24.15 1.33 25.61
C LYS A 81 -22.68 1.05 25.38
N LYS A 82 -22.22 -0.18 25.67
CA LYS A 82 -20.83 -0.61 25.43
C LYS A 82 -20.49 -0.58 23.93
N GLY A 83 -21.46 -0.92 23.06
CA GLY A 83 -21.31 -1.00 21.61
C GLY A 83 -21.52 0.30 20.83
N ARG A 84 -21.87 1.44 21.47
CA ARG A 84 -22.29 2.68 20.79
C ARG A 84 -21.37 3.11 19.66
N ARG A 85 -20.05 2.99 19.82
CA ARG A 85 -19.04 3.39 18.81
C ARG A 85 -18.95 2.40 17.65
N VAL A 86 -19.44 1.18 17.82
CA VAL A 86 -19.27 0.07 16.88
C VAL A 86 -20.52 -0.21 16.06
N LEU A 87 -21.69 0.28 16.51
CA LEU A 87 -23.00 0.01 15.89
C LEU A 87 -23.06 0.44 14.42
N CYS A 88 -22.45 1.59 14.06
CA CYS A 88 -22.42 2.13 12.71
C CYS A 88 -21.17 1.67 11.90
N GLN A 89 -20.34 0.81 12.46
CA GLN A 89 -19.10 0.35 11.85
C GLN A 89 -19.26 -1.03 11.20
N GLY A 90 -18.23 -1.43 10.44
CA GLY A 90 -18.26 -2.71 9.73
C GLY A 90 -18.38 -3.94 10.64
N VAL A 91 -18.91 -5.02 10.09
CA VAL A 91 -19.22 -6.28 10.79
C VAL A 91 -18.04 -6.84 11.59
N ARG A 92 -16.80 -6.67 11.14
CA ARG A 92 -15.60 -7.14 11.85
C ARG A 92 -15.41 -6.49 13.22
N LEU A 93 -15.70 -5.20 13.35
CA LEU A 93 -15.60 -4.49 14.62
C LEU A 93 -16.71 -4.92 15.60
N LYS A 94 -17.90 -5.27 15.06
CA LYS A 94 -18.96 -5.90 15.85
C LYS A 94 -18.52 -7.28 16.36
N TYR A 95 -17.85 -8.09 15.55
CA TYR A 95 -17.31 -9.39 15.97
C TYR A 95 -16.22 -9.23 17.05
N ALA A 96 -15.34 -8.27 16.91
CA ALA A 96 -14.33 -7.96 17.93
C ALA A 96 -14.96 -7.56 19.25
N LEU A 97 -16.03 -6.74 19.22
CA LEU A 97 -16.81 -6.39 20.41
C LEU A 97 -17.52 -7.63 21.03
N ILE A 98 -18.10 -8.50 20.20
CA ILE A 98 -18.70 -9.76 20.66
C ILE A 98 -17.66 -10.61 21.40
N SER A 99 -16.46 -10.75 20.84
CA SER A 99 -15.37 -11.48 21.47
C SER A 99 -14.97 -10.90 22.84
N GLN A 100 -14.95 -9.57 22.97
CA GLN A 100 -14.65 -8.89 24.24
C GLN A 100 -15.75 -9.07 25.30
N LEU A 101 -17.00 -9.10 24.88
CA LEU A 101 -18.15 -9.19 25.79
C LEU A 101 -18.66 -10.62 26.00
N SER A 102 -18.08 -11.61 25.37
CA SER A 102 -18.50 -13.02 25.47
C SER A 102 -18.29 -13.64 26.86
N ALA A 103 -17.45 -13.02 27.69
CA ALA A 103 -17.30 -13.39 29.09
C ALA A 103 -18.52 -12.99 29.95
N ASP A 104 -19.16 -11.85 29.65
CA ASP A 104 -20.26 -11.28 30.44
C ASP A 104 -21.63 -11.69 29.91
N TYR A 105 -21.76 -11.89 28.58
CA TYR A 105 -23.04 -12.12 27.89
C TYR A 105 -22.94 -13.29 26.92
N SER A 106 -24.06 -14.01 26.70
CA SER A 106 -24.08 -15.08 25.72
C SER A 106 -23.87 -14.57 24.28
N VAL A 107 -23.05 -15.26 23.50
CA VAL A 107 -22.75 -14.90 22.10
C VAL A 107 -24.02 -14.76 21.25
N ARG A 108 -25.01 -15.63 21.46
CA ARG A 108 -26.31 -15.57 20.76
C ARG A 108 -27.02 -14.23 21.02
N ARG A 109 -27.02 -13.75 22.25
CA ARG A 109 -27.65 -12.47 22.63
C ARG A 109 -26.88 -11.28 22.04
N LEU A 110 -25.56 -11.30 22.13
CA LEU A 110 -24.70 -10.28 21.53
C LEU A 110 -24.94 -10.16 20.02
N CYS A 111 -25.00 -11.29 19.34
CA CYS A 111 -25.25 -11.32 17.89
C CYS A 111 -26.63 -10.75 17.51
N LEU A 112 -27.68 -11.10 18.28
CA LEU A 112 -29.03 -10.56 18.07
C LEU A 112 -29.05 -9.05 18.28
N THR A 113 -28.50 -8.56 19.41
CA THR A 113 -28.48 -7.14 19.76
C THR A 113 -27.67 -6.28 18.76
N LEU A 114 -26.54 -6.80 18.27
CA LEU A 114 -25.67 -6.12 17.30
C LEU A 114 -26.10 -6.35 15.83
N LYS A 115 -27.19 -7.10 15.61
CA LYS A 115 -27.73 -7.43 14.28
C LYS A 115 -26.69 -8.08 13.37
N VAL A 116 -26.05 -9.13 13.85
CA VAL A 116 -25.10 -9.98 13.09
C VAL A 116 -25.44 -11.45 13.27
N HIS A 117 -25.04 -12.28 12.33
CA HIS A 117 -25.30 -13.72 12.40
C HIS A 117 -24.23 -14.44 13.21
N ALA A 118 -24.65 -15.37 14.09
CA ALA A 118 -23.73 -16.09 14.97
C ALA A 118 -22.76 -16.99 14.17
N SER A 119 -23.21 -17.62 13.07
CA SER A 119 -22.31 -18.40 12.20
C SER A 119 -21.20 -17.56 11.61
N GLY A 120 -21.50 -16.31 11.22
CA GLY A 120 -20.48 -15.36 10.74
C GLY A 120 -19.46 -14.99 11.82
N TYR A 121 -19.89 -14.85 13.08
CA TYR A 121 -19.00 -14.62 14.20
C TYR A 121 -18.05 -15.82 14.44
N TYR A 122 -18.56 -17.03 14.47
CA TYR A 122 -17.71 -18.21 14.67
C TYR A 122 -16.77 -18.47 13.50
N ALA A 123 -17.22 -18.25 12.27
CA ALA A 123 -16.36 -18.29 11.09
C ALA A 123 -15.23 -17.25 11.16
N TRP A 124 -15.54 -16.03 11.60
CA TRP A 124 -14.53 -14.98 11.83
C TRP A 124 -13.59 -15.35 12.99
N LEU A 125 -14.08 -15.97 14.05
CA LEU A 125 -13.26 -16.38 15.19
C LEU A 125 -12.24 -17.47 14.77
N ALA A 126 -12.67 -18.42 13.94
CA ALA A 126 -11.79 -19.45 13.39
C ALA A 126 -10.78 -18.86 12.39
N GLU A 127 -11.21 -17.89 11.55
CA GLU A 127 -10.38 -17.30 10.52
C GLU A 127 -10.59 -15.76 10.43
N PRO A 128 -9.90 -14.97 11.27
CA PRO A 128 -10.11 -13.52 11.34
C PRO A 128 -9.73 -12.77 10.05
N LYS A 129 -8.79 -13.31 9.25
CA LYS A 129 -8.37 -12.73 7.99
C LYS A 129 -9.13 -13.35 6.82
N SER A 130 -9.90 -12.55 6.08
CA SER A 130 -10.54 -13.03 4.84
C SER A 130 -9.49 -13.40 3.78
N ALA A 131 -9.86 -14.25 2.81
CA ALA A 131 -9.02 -14.61 1.68
C ALA A 131 -8.43 -13.37 0.99
N ARG A 132 -9.25 -12.32 0.79
CA ARG A 132 -8.80 -11.05 0.24
C ARG A 132 -7.76 -10.35 1.12
N ALA A 133 -7.89 -10.43 2.45
CA ALA A 133 -6.91 -9.81 3.35
C ALA A 133 -5.58 -10.57 3.37
N LYS A 134 -5.61 -11.89 3.21
CA LYS A 134 -4.42 -12.73 3.04
C LYS A 134 -3.71 -12.40 1.73
N ASP A 135 -4.46 -12.28 0.64
CA ASP A 135 -3.92 -11.91 -0.66
C ASP A 135 -3.43 -10.46 -0.69
N ASP A 136 -4.11 -9.51 -0.02
CA ASP A 136 -3.60 -8.15 0.17
C ASP A 136 -2.25 -8.14 0.92
N GLN A 137 -2.06 -9.01 1.91
CA GLN A 137 -0.80 -9.12 2.64
C GLN A 137 0.31 -9.73 1.77
N ARG A 138 0.00 -10.74 0.94
CA ARG A 138 0.94 -11.32 -0.02
C ARG A 138 1.38 -10.28 -1.06
N LEU A 139 0.42 -9.62 -1.70
CA LEU A 139 0.67 -8.55 -2.66
C LEU A 139 1.49 -7.41 -2.07
N LEU A 140 1.24 -7.06 -0.80
CA LEU A 140 2.00 -6.03 -0.12
C LEU A 140 3.49 -6.38 0.01
N GLY A 141 3.82 -7.66 0.22
CA GLY A 141 5.20 -8.13 0.18
C GLY A 141 5.87 -7.86 -1.16
N LEU A 142 5.20 -8.20 -2.26
CA LEU A 142 5.69 -7.94 -3.62
C LEU A 142 5.81 -6.44 -3.93
N ILE A 143 4.82 -5.64 -3.50
CA ILE A 143 4.86 -4.17 -3.62
C ILE A 143 6.07 -3.59 -2.89
N LYS A 144 6.34 -4.03 -1.66
CA LYS A 144 7.51 -3.59 -0.89
C LYS A 144 8.82 -3.96 -1.58
N HIS A 145 8.91 -5.17 -2.11
CA HIS A 145 10.08 -5.64 -2.84
C HIS A 145 10.36 -4.76 -4.06
N SER A 146 9.39 -4.58 -4.97
CA SER A 146 9.52 -3.70 -6.15
C SER A 146 9.85 -2.25 -5.76
N TRP A 147 9.24 -1.73 -4.69
CA TRP A 147 9.52 -0.38 -4.20
C TRP A 147 10.96 -0.24 -3.69
N LEU A 148 11.48 -1.23 -2.94
CA LEU A 148 12.86 -1.25 -2.44
C LEU A 148 13.87 -1.41 -3.57
N GLU A 149 13.63 -2.30 -4.53
CA GLU A 149 14.48 -2.49 -5.72
C GLU A 149 14.61 -1.21 -6.54
N SER A 150 13.55 -0.42 -6.62
CA SER A 150 13.60 0.89 -7.28
C SER A 150 14.33 1.97 -6.45
N GLY A 151 14.85 1.64 -5.26
CA GLY A 151 15.40 2.63 -4.33
C GLY A 151 14.35 3.58 -3.77
N GLY A 152 13.10 3.17 -3.64
CA GLY A 152 11.98 3.99 -3.17
C GLY A 152 11.51 5.04 -4.18
N VAL A 153 11.87 4.92 -5.45
CA VAL A 153 11.55 5.87 -6.52
C VAL A 153 10.17 5.64 -7.12
N TYR A 154 9.77 4.37 -7.27
CA TYR A 154 8.57 4.01 -7.99
C TYR A 154 7.28 4.38 -7.25
N GLY A 155 6.32 4.91 -8.01
CA GLY A 155 4.95 5.08 -7.56
C GLY A 155 4.08 3.91 -8.01
N TYR A 156 2.83 3.90 -7.55
CA TYR A 156 1.88 2.81 -7.76
C TYR A 156 1.73 2.35 -9.23
N ARG A 157 1.91 3.24 -10.21
CA ARG A 157 1.79 2.88 -11.64
C ARG A 157 2.92 1.95 -12.08
N LYS A 158 4.16 2.34 -11.80
CA LYS A 158 5.33 1.52 -12.16
C LYS A 158 5.38 0.22 -11.38
N ILE A 159 5.04 0.25 -10.08
CA ILE A 159 4.92 -0.96 -9.26
C ILE A 159 3.82 -1.88 -9.81
N HIS A 160 2.69 -1.33 -10.25
CA HIS A 160 1.66 -2.14 -10.89
C HIS A 160 2.16 -2.82 -12.18
N ASP A 161 2.97 -2.11 -12.98
CA ASP A 161 3.55 -2.68 -14.19
C ASP A 161 4.56 -3.79 -13.85
N ASP A 162 5.39 -3.61 -12.79
CA ASP A 162 6.28 -4.67 -12.28
C ASP A 162 5.49 -5.91 -11.83
N LEU A 163 4.40 -5.72 -11.08
CA LEU A 163 3.55 -6.82 -10.63
C LEU A 163 2.90 -7.57 -11.82
N ARG A 164 2.51 -6.86 -12.87
CA ARG A 164 1.97 -7.49 -14.09
C ARG A 164 3.02 -8.34 -14.81
N GLU A 165 4.26 -7.89 -14.86
CA GLU A 165 5.37 -8.68 -15.43
C GLU A 165 5.67 -9.94 -14.62
N LEU A 166 5.47 -9.87 -13.29
CA LEU A 166 5.51 -11.05 -12.40
C LEU A 166 4.28 -11.97 -12.53
N GLY A 167 3.32 -11.65 -13.42
CA GLY A 167 2.11 -12.43 -13.64
C GLY A 167 0.98 -12.16 -12.65
N GLU A 168 1.08 -11.10 -11.81
CA GLU A 168 0.07 -10.79 -10.81
C GLU A 168 -1.15 -10.07 -11.41
N ALA A 169 -2.32 -10.67 -11.26
CA ALA A 169 -3.59 -10.09 -11.68
C ALA A 169 -4.16 -9.14 -10.60
N CYS A 170 -3.66 -7.91 -10.54
CA CYS A 170 -4.14 -6.91 -9.59
C CYS A 170 -4.42 -5.56 -10.27
N GLY A 171 -5.43 -4.84 -9.78
CA GLY A 171 -5.76 -3.52 -10.33
C GLY A 171 -4.87 -2.40 -9.76
N LYS A 172 -4.52 -1.41 -10.58
CA LYS A 172 -3.69 -0.25 -10.18
C LYS A 172 -4.20 0.50 -8.94
N HIS A 173 -5.52 0.58 -8.74
CA HIS A 173 -6.11 1.21 -7.56
C HIS A 173 -5.92 0.38 -6.28
N ARG A 174 -5.86 -0.96 -6.41
CA ARG A 174 -5.53 -1.86 -5.30
C ARG A 174 -4.09 -1.64 -4.84
N VAL A 175 -3.14 -1.57 -5.78
CA VAL A 175 -1.74 -1.26 -5.50
C VAL A 175 -1.61 0.11 -4.81
N ALA A 176 -2.26 1.15 -5.35
CA ALA A 176 -2.24 2.50 -4.75
C ALA A 176 -2.80 2.51 -3.31
N ARG A 177 -3.86 1.75 -3.04
CA ARG A 177 -4.44 1.61 -1.70
C ARG A 177 -3.46 0.92 -0.74
N LEU A 178 -2.86 -0.18 -1.16
CA LEU A 178 -1.90 -0.94 -0.33
C LEU A 178 -0.64 -0.12 -0.03
N MET A 179 -0.08 0.57 -1.02
CA MET A 179 1.03 1.49 -0.80
C MET A 179 0.70 2.59 0.21
N ARG A 180 -0.51 3.17 0.13
CA ARG A 180 -0.95 4.21 1.07
C ARG A 180 -1.06 3.68 2.49
N LEU A 181 -1.59 2.48 2.68
CA LEU A 181 -1.72 1.84 4.00
C LEU A 181 -0.37 1.64 4.67
N GLU A 182 0.66 1.30 3.89
CA GLU A 182 2.04 1.10 4.39
C GLU A 182 2.90 2.36 4.35
N GLY A 183 2.33 3.51 3.98
CA GLY A 183 3.08 4.77 3.89
C GLY A 183 4.13 4.81 2.77
N LEU A 184 4.09 3.86 1.82
CA LEU A 184 5.02 3.82 0.69
C LEU A 184 4.67 4.93 -0.30
N ARG A 185 5.63 5.80 -0.58
CA ARG A 185 5.44 6.95 -1.47
C ARG A 185 6.52 7.00 -2.53
N SER A 186 6.13 7.40 -3.75
CA SER A 186 7.10 7.74 -4.79
C SER A 186 7.83 9.03 -4.44
N GLN A 187 9.02 9.15 -4.99
CA GLN A 187 9.76 10.41 -4.88
C GLN A 187 9.18 11.42 -5.85
N THR A 188 8.65 12.51 -5.30
CA THR A 188 8.18 13.66 -6.06
C THR A 188 9.23 14.75 -6.07
N GLY A 189 9.45 15.40 -7.24
CA GLY A 189 10.37 16.52 -7.36
C GLY A 189 9.83 17.79 -6.69
N TYR A 190 10.73 18.67 -6.29
CA TYR A 190 10.36 20.01 -5.80
C TYR A 190 9.89 20.89 -6.96
N ARG A 191 8.80 21.63 -6.76
CA ARG A 191 8.38 22.72 -7.65
C ARG A 191 9.31 23.94 -7.42
N ARG A 192 10.44 24.01 -8.13
CA ARG A 192 11.26 25.22 -8.16
C ARG A 192 11.26 25.76 -9.58
N ARG A 193 10.87 27.03 -9.76
CA ARG A 193 10.99 27.71 -11.05
C ARG A 193 12.46 27.94 -11.35
N PRO A 194 12.95 27.74 -12.60
CA PRO A 194 14.33 28.07 -13.00
C PRO A 194 14.58 29.57 -12.83
N GLY A 195 15.72 29.93 -12.26
CA GLY A 195 16.22 31.32 -12.25
C GLY A 195 16.71 31.68 -13.64
N ARG A 196 16.63 32.97 -13.99
CA ARG A 196 17.24 33.50 -15.21
C ARG A 196 18.75 33.69 -14.96
N TYR A 197 19.58 33.06 -15.79
CA TYR A 197 21.03 33.30 -15.85
C TYR A 197 21.34 34.18 -17.06
N GLY A 198 22.04 35.27 -16.85
CA GLY A 198 22.57 36.14 -17.90
C GLY A 198 24.08 36.03 -17.99
N GLY A 199 24.60 35.58 -19.12
CA GLY A 199 26.03 35.59 -19.47
C GLY A 199 26.21 35.76 -21.00
N LYS A 200 27.35 36.33 -21.44
CA LYS A 200 27.71 36.45 -22.87
C LYS A 200 28.28 35.10 -23.36
N PRO A 201 27.76 34.46 -24.38
CA PRO A 201 28.28 33.19 -24.90
C PRO A 201 29.31 33.37 -26.02
N PRO A 202 30.17 32.34 -26.22
CA PRO A 202 31.04 32.21 -27.41
C PRO A 202 30.23 31.91 -28.70
N ALA A 203 30.89 31.98 -29.85
CA ALA A 203 30.30 31.64 -31.13
C ALA A 203 29.77 30.21 -31.15
N ALA A 204 28.51 30.02 -31.50
CA ALA A 204 27.83 28.75 -31.44
C ALA A 204 27.84 28.04 -32.79
N SER A 205 27.95 26.71 -32.80
CA SER A 205 27.61 25.89 -33.94
C SER A 205 26.10 25.97 -34.25
N PRO A 206 25.68 25.75 -35.52
CA PRO A 206 24.25 25.77 -35.86
C PRO A 206 23.43 24.78 -35.04
N ASN A 207 22.19 25.10 -34.74
CA ASN A 207 21.25 24.16 -34.13
C ASN A 207 20.63 23.28 -35.22
N HIS A 208 21.18 22.09 -35.43
CA HIS A 208 20.66 21.10 -36.37
C HIS A 208 19.55 20.22 -35.78
N LEU A 209 19.48 20.10 -34.44
CA LEU A 209 18.47 19.26 -33.76
C LEU A 209 17.05 19.85 -33.85
N GLU A 210 16.90 21.18 -33.78
CA GLU A 210 15.61 21.88 -33.88
C GLU A 210 14.47 21.29 -33.04
N ARG A 211 14.80 20.76 -31.85
CA ARG A 211 13.86 20.08 -30.94
C ARG A 211 13.21 18.81 -31.53
N ARG A 212 13.79 18.19 -32.53
CA ARG A 212 13.34 16.92 -33.08
C ARG A 212 13.76 15.77 -32.16
N PHE A 213 13.17 15.69 -30.95
CA PHE A 213 13.54 14.69 -29.94
C PHE A 213 12.98 13.28 -30.19
N LYS A 214 12.18 13.08 -31.24
CA LYS A 214 11.74 11.76 -31.66
C LYS A 214 12.66 11.25 -32.76
N VAL A 215 13.52 10.33 -32.39
CA VAL A 215 14.45 9.64 -33.28
C VAL A 215 13.98 8.21 -33.43
N THR A 216 14.08 7.66 -34.65
CA THR A 216 13.51 6.34 -35.00
C THR A 216 14.51 5.20 -34.82
N GLU A 217 15.80 5.50 -34.75
CA GLU A 217 16.88 4.50 -34.68
C GLU A 217 17.93 4.91 -33.65
N PRO A 218 18.59 3.95 -33.00
CA PRO A 218 19.73 4.23 -32.14
C PRO A 218 20.91 4.81 -32.90
N ASN A 219 21.77 5.53 -32.21
CA ASN A 219 23.01 6.11 -32.72
C ASN A 219 22.86 7.08 -33.90
N LYS A 220 21.72 7.74 -34.04
CA LYS A 220 21.53 8.86 -34.99
C LYS A 220 21.78 10.21 -34.34
N VAL A 221 21.31 10.38 -33.10
CA VAL A 221 21.46 11.63 -32.37
C VAL A 221 21.82 11.34 -30.90
N TRP A 222 22.92 11.90 -30.45
CA TRP A 222 23.30 11.88 -29.05
C TRP A 222 23.16 13.26 -28.46
N VAL A 223 22.84 13.36 -27.18
CA VAL A 223 22.82 14.63 -26.44
C VAL A 223 23.79 14.56 -25.27
N THR A 224 24.49 15.67 -25.04
CA THR A 224 25.46 15.77 -23.96
C THR A 224 25.22 17.01 -23.11
N ASP A 225 25.55 16.91 -21.83
CA ASP A 225 25.47 18.02 -20.89
C ASP A 225 26.31 17.72 -19.65
N ILE A 226 26.62 18.77 -18.87
CA ILE A 226 27.42 18.68 -17.65
C ILE A 226 26.61 19.14 -16.46
N THR A 227 26.71 18.40 -15.36
CA THR A 227 26.16 18.80 -14.08
C THR A 227 27.21 18.75 -12.97
N TYR A 228 26.89 19.30 -11.81
CA TYR A 228 27.77 19.31 -10.65
C TYR A 228 27.11 18.65 -9.43
N ILE A 229 27.94 17.98 -8.63
CA ILE A 229 27.59 17.27 -7.42
C ILE A 229 28.40 17.85 -6.27
N ARG A 230 27.75 18.21 -5.18
CA ARG A 230 28.43 18.75 -3.99
C ARG A 230 28.87 17.60 -3.09
N THR A 231 30.15 17.65 -2.70
CA THR A 231 30.72 16.78 -1.65
C THR A 231 31.40 17.64 -0.58
N TYR A 232 31.80 17.10 0.54
CA TYR A 232 32.61 17.84 1.53
C TYR A 232 34.02 18.12 1.04
N GLU A 233 34.54 17.34 0.07
CA GLU A 233 35.83 17.59 -0.60
C GLU A 233 35.75 18.68 -1.72
N GLY A 234 34.54 19.25 -1.94
CA GLY A 234 34.28 20.24 -2.98
C GLY A 234 33.43 19.71 -4.12
N TRP A 235 33.46 20.36 -5.27
CA TRP A 235 32.66 20.00 -6.42
C TRP A 235 33.19 18.78 -7.17
N LEU A 236 32.29 17.94 -7.62
CA LEU A 236 32.51 16.87 -8.61
C LEU A 236 31.61 17.14 -9.81
N TYR A 237 32.19 17.23 -10.99
CA TYR A 237 31.45 17.45 -12.24
C TYR A 237 31.21 16.14 -12.93
N LEU A 238 30.02 15.98 -13.49
CA LEU A 238 29.59 14.81 -14.26
C LEU A 238 29.17 15.25 -15.65
N ALA A 239 29.86 14.78 -16.67
CA ALA A 239 29.43 14.85 -18.06
C ALA A 239 28.72 13.55 -18.43
N VAL A 240 27.65 13.63 -19.22
CA VAL A 240 26.92 12.46 -19.75
C VAL A 240 26.67 12.60 -21.24
N VAL A 241 26.63 11.47 -21.93
CA VAL A 241 26.15 11.34 -23.32
C VAL A 241 24.99 10.36 -23.32
N LEU A 242 23.83 10.80 -23.82
CA LEU A 242 22.62 10.00 -23.93
C LEU A 242 22.27 9.76 -25.41
N ASP A 243 21.88 8.55 -25.74
CA ASP A 243 21.23 8.27 -27.01
C ASP A 243 19.79 8.81 -27.00
N LEU A 244 19.45 9.62 -27.99
CA LEU A 244 18.15 10.27 -28.03
C LEU A 244 17.01 9.30 -28.36
N PHE A 245 17.32 8.16 -29.01
CA PHE A 245 16.34 7.11 -29.31
C PHE A 245 15.83 6.42 -28.04
N SER A 246 16.74 5.87 -27.25
CA SER A 246 16.39 5.04 -26.08
C SER A 246 16.44 5.77 -24.73
N ARG A 247 17.03 6.97 -24.71
CA ARG A 247 17.35 7.69 -23.47
C ARG A 247 18.43 6.98 -22.64
N GLN A 248 19.18 6.05 -23.20
CA GLN A 248 20.27 5.35 -22.54
C GLN A 248 21.46 6.29 -22.35
N VAL A 249 22.04 6.28 -21.15
CA VAL A 249 23.35 6.91 -20.91
C VAL A 249 24.41 5.98 -21.48
N ILE A 250 24.98 6.37 -22.61
CA ILE A 250 25.95 5.57 -23.37
C ILE A 250 27.40 5.93 -23.01
N GLY A 251 27.62 7.12 -22.47
CA GLY A 251 28.92 7.55 -21.98
C GLY A 251 28.80 8.54 -20.83
N TRP A 252 29.76 8.52 -19.95
CA TRP A 252 29.84 9.45 -18.83
C TRP A 252 31.26 9.55 -18.26
N SER A 253 31.58 10.69 -17.65
CA SER A 253 32.86 10.95 -16.98
C SER A 253 32.66 11.85 -15.79
N MET A 254 33.54 11.70 -14.77
CA MET A 254 33.49 12.55 -13.56
C MET A 254 34.89 13.06 -13.17
N LYS A 255 35.03 14.39 -13.09
CA LYS A 255 36.26 15.06 -12.69
C LYS A 255 36.02 16.15 -11.63
N PRO A 256 37.04 16.50 -10.82
CA PRO A 256 36.95 17.60 -9.86
C PRO A 256 36.88 18.97 -10.51
N GLN A 257 37.21 19.08 -11.78
CA GLN A 257 37.22 20.31 -12.56
C GLN A 257 36.35 20.18 -13.81
N MET A 258 35.73 21.27 -14.24
CA MET A 258 34.87 21.31 -15.43
C MET A 258 35.69 21.75 -16.64
N THR A 259 36.54 20.87 -17.14
CA THR A 259 37.39 21.06 -18.32
C THR A 259 36.79 20.42 -19.58
N SER A 260 37.34 20.73 -20.78
CA SER A 260 36.96 20.08 -22.02
C SER A 260 37.21 18.58 -21.98
N ASP A 261 38.27 18.11 -21.30
CA ASP A 261 38.60 16.70 -21.13
C ASP A 261 37.48 15.89 -20.44
N LEU A 262 36.72 16.54 -19.55
CA LEU A 262 35.59 15.91 -18.89
C LEU A 262 34.51 15.51 -19.93
N ALA A 263 34.21 16.38 -20.87
CA ALA A 263 33.23 16.14 -21.93
C ALA A 263 33.77 15.15 -22.96
N ILE A 264 35.03 15.28 -23.33
CA ILE A 264 35.72 14.40 -24.29
C ILE A 264 35.77 12.97 -23.77
N ASP A 265 36.11 12.74 -22.50
CA ASP A 265 36.15 11.41 -21.89
C ASP A 265 34.77 10.74 -21.91
N ALA A 266 33.70 11.51 -21.61
CA ALA A 266 32.34 11.00 -21.67
C ALA A 266 31.95 10.59 -23.11
N LEU A 267 32.35 11.41 -24.10
CA LEU A 267 32.07 11.15 -25.50
C LEU A 267 32.94 9.99 -26.04
N LEU A 268 34.18 9.89 -25.62
CA LEU A 268 35.09 8.75 -25.96
C LEU A 268 34.47 7.42 -25.49
N MET A 269 33.96 7.38 -24.25
CA MET A 269 33.25 6.21 -23.72
C MET A 269 32.03 5.85 -24.59
N ALA A 270 31.25 6.84 -25.03
CA ALA A 270 30.11 6.63 -25.90
C ALA A 270 30.49 6.04 -27.24
N VAL A 271 31.52 6.61 -27.90
CA VAL A 271 32.07 6.13 -29.18
C VAL A 271 32.55 4.69 -29.02
N TRP A 272 33.29 4.36 -27.98
CA TRP A 272 33.82 3.01 -27.77
C TRP A 272 32.74 1.97 -27.50
N ARG A 273 31.69 2.34 -26.77
CA ARG A 273 30.56 1.45 -26.49
C ARG A 273 29.70 1.22 -27.71
N ARG A 274 29.48 2.24 -28.53
CA ARG A 274 28.50 2.22 -29.62
C ARG A 274 29.14 1.90 -30.97
N LYS A 275 30.40 2.25 -31.17
CA LYS A 275 31.16 2.04 -32.47
C LYS A 275 30.30 2.41 -33.68
N PRO A 276 29.80 3.65 -33.75
CA PRO A 276 28.87 4.04 -34.81
C PRO A 276 29.52 3.89 -36.20
N LYS A 277 28.79 3.29 -37.11
CA LYS A 277 29.26 3.11 -38.50
C LYS A 277 28.90 4.26 -39.42
N GLN A 278 27.94 5.07 -39.00
CA GLN A 278 27.43 6.25 -39.73
C GLN A 278 27.72 7.52 -38.93
N GLU A 279 27.60 8.67 -39.59
CA GLU A 279 27.67 9.95 -38.91
C GLU A 279 26.61 10.06 -37.82
N VAL A 280 27.00 10.50 -36.63
CA VAL A 280 26.12 10.73 -35.48
C VAL A 280 26.12 12.21 -35.13
N MET A 281 24.93 12.79 -34.99
CA MET A 281 24.80 14.14 -34.50
C MET A 281 24.96 14.15 -32.97
N ILE A 282 25.89 14.97 -32.46
CA ILE A 282 26.05 15.24 -31.04
C ILE A 282 25.55 16.65 -30.70
N HIS A 283 24.49 16.73 -29.90
CA HIS A 283 23.89 17.99 -29.49
C HIS A 283 24.28 18.37 -28.06
N SER A 284 24.77 19.60 -27.86
CA SER A 284 25.19 20.14 -26.56
C SER A 284 24.55 21.51 -26.28
N ASP A 285 24.70 22.00 -25.05
CA ASP A 285 24.50 23.41 -24.75
C ASP A 285 25.68 24.27 -25.26
N GLN A 286 25.60 25.59 -25.04
CA GLN A 286 26.65 26.54 -25.42
C GLN A 286 27.76 26.68 -24.35
N GLY A 287 28.06 25.61 -23.63
CA GLY A 287 29.17 25.61 -22.67
C GLY A 287 30.53 25.77 -23.34
N SER A 288 31.45 26.45 -22.68
CA SER A 288 32.81 26.66 -23.18
C SER A 288 33.56 25.35 -23.47
N GLN A 289 33.23 24.28 -22.78
CA GLN A 289 33.78 22.93 -22.96
C GLN A 289 33.48 22.36 -24.33
N PHE A 290 32.26 22.61 -24.85
CA PHE A 290 31.78 22.12 -26.13
C PHE A 290 32.17 23.01 -27.34
N SER A 291 32.71 24.18 -27.07
CA SER A 291 33.24 25.09 -28.12
C SER A 291 34.75 25.06 -28.22
N SER A 292 35.45 24.24 -27.40
CA SER A 292 36.92 24.16 -27.41
C SER A 292 37.45 23.53 -28.71
N GLY A 293 38.68 23.88 -29.09
CA GLY A 293 39.37 23.30 -30.25
C GLY A 293 39.55 21.79 -30.15
N ASP A 294 39.84 21.29 -28.95
CA ASP A 294 39.98 19.83 -28.68
C ASP A 294 38.69 19.10 -28.88
N TRP A 295 37.58 19.64 -28.43
CA TRP A 295 36.23 19.07 -28.66
C TRP A 295 35.92 18.98 -30.18
N GLN A 296 36.12 20.07 -30.91
CA GLN A 296 35.88 20.12 -32.36
C GLN A 296 36.80 19.14 -33.14
N SER A 297 38.06 19.04 -32.72
CA SER A 297 38.99 18.05 -33.30
C SER A 297 38.56 16.64 -33.03
N PHE A 298 38.10 16.34 -31.81
CA PHE A 298 37.57 15.00 -31.48
C PHE A 298 36.32 14.63 -32.30
N LEU A 299 35.38 15.59 -32.47
CA LEU A 299 34.21 15.35 -33.31
C LEU A 299 34.59 14.95 -34.76
N LYS A 300 35.48 15.74 -35.36
CA LYS A 300 35.96 15.46 -36.74
C LYS A 300 36.65 14.10 -36.85
N ALA A 301 37.50 13.75 -35.89
CA ALA A 301 38.26 12.49 -35.90
C ALA A 301 37.35 11.26 -35.75
N ASN A 302 36.13 11.40 -35.17
CA ASN A 302 35.22 10.30 -34.93
C ASN A 302 33.94 10.33 -35.80
N ASN A 303 33.91 11.11 -36.85
CA ASN A 303 32.78 11.28 -37.77
C ASN A 303 31.47 11.70 -37.01
N LEU A 304 31.61 12.68 -36.13
CA LEU A 304 30.50 13.24 -35.34
C LEU A 304 30.15 14.64 -35.82
N LEU A 305 28.87 14.89 -36.06
CA LEU A 305 28.35 16.21 -36.44
C LEU A 305 27.96 17.02 -35.18
N GLY A 306 28.66 18.12 -34.92
CA GLY A 306 28.34 19.01 -33.81
C GLY A 306 27.09 19.85 -34.04
N SER A 307 26.19 19.87 -33.05
CA SER A 307 24.99 20.71 -32.99
C SER A 307 24.92 21.39 -31.63
N MET A 308 24.57 22.67 -31.55
CA MET A 308 24.46 23.40 -30.29
C MET A 308 23.10 24.03 -30.12
N SER A 309 22.62 24.07 -28.88
CA SER A 309 21.38 24.74 -28.50
C SER A 309 21.38 26.20 -28.84
N ARG A 310 20.23 26.79 -29.11
CA ARG A 310 20.10 28.24 -29.30
C ARG A 310 20.34 28.96 -28.00
N ARG A 311 20.85 30.17 -28.08
CA ARG A 311 21.20 31.04 -26.93
C ARG A 311 20.02 31.22 -25.98
N GLY A 312 20.23 30.90 -24.72
CA GLY A 312 19.23 31.11 -23.65
C GLY A 312 18.03 30.22 -23.73
N ASN A 313 18.05 29.18 -24.58
CA ASN A 313 16.95 28.26 -24.78
C ASN A 313 17.23 26.89 -24.15
N CYS A 314 16.90 26.74 -22.87
CA CYS A 314 17.05 25.50 -22.13
C CYS A 314 16.22 24.33 -22.71
N HIS A 315 15.19 24.60 -23.51
CA HIS A 315 14.35 23.55 -24.10
C HIS A 315 15.05 22.79 -25.22
N ASP A 316 16.13 23.31 -25.78
CA ASP A 316 16.84 22.66 -26.87
C ASP A 316 17.68 21.45 -26.37
N ASN A 317 18.06 21.40 -25.07
CA ASN A 317 18.73 20.26 -24.42
C ASN A 317 17.87 19.56 -23.32
N ALA A 318 16.54 19.61 -23.47
CA ALA A 318 15.59 19.16 -22.45
C ALA A 318 15.76 17.69 -22.03
N VAL A 319 16.34 16.84 -22.89
CA VAL A 319 16.53 15.41 -22.59
C VAL A 319 17.64 15.20 -21.55
N ALA A 320 18.79 15.83 -21.75
CA ALA A 320 19.88 15.78 -20.77
C ALA A 320 19.50 16.45 -19.45
N GLU A 321 18.79 17.59 -19.51
CA GLU A 321 18.24 18.24 -18.32
C GLU A 321 17.26 17.32 -17.55
N SER A 322 16.40 16.59 -18.28
CA SER A 322 15.48 15.63 -17.69
C SER A 322 16.22 14.51 -16.96
N PHE A 323 17.26 13.95 -17.57
CA PHE A 323 18.12 12.95 -16.93
C PHE A 323 18.74 13.50 -15.63
N PHE A 324 19.32 14.68 -15.67
CA PHE A 324 19.90 15.28 -14.46
C PHE A 324 18.88 15.60 -13.37
N GLN A 325 17.67 15.98 -13.75
CA GLN A 325 16.60 16.16 -12.78
C GLN A 325 16.25 14.84 -12.09
N LEU A 326 16.23 13.73 -12.84
CA LEU A 326 16.00 12.39 -12.30
C LEU A 326 17.14 11.97 -11.37
N LEU A 327 18.40 12.05 -11.83
CA LEU A 327 19.57 11.71 -11.04
C LEU A 327 19.62 12.52 -9.74
N LYS A 328 19.44 13.85 -9.82
CA LYS A 328 19.43 14.73 -8.65
C LYS A 328 18.31 14.39 -7.68
N ARG A 329 17.12 14.13 -8.18
CA ARG A 329 15.96 13.80 -7.35
C ARG A 329 16.07 12.42 -6.71
N GLU A 330 16.53 11.44 -7.48
CA GLU A 330 16.49 10.03 -7.09
C GLU A 330 17.69 9.61 -6.25
N ARG A 331 18.84 10.31 -6.40
CA ARG A 331 20.11 9.96 -5.71
C ARG A 331 20.78 11.14 -5.02
N ILE A 332 21.23 12.14 -5.77
CA ILE A 332 22.20 13.14 -5.31
C ILE A 332 21.65 14.04 -4.19
N ARG A 333 20.43 14.57 -4.31
CA ARG A 333 19.87 15.53 -3.33
C ARG A 333 19.44 14.90 -1.99
N ARG A 334 19.59 13.62 -1.85
CA ARG A 334 19.15 12.89 -0.66
C ARG A 334 20.23 12.69 0.37
N LYS A 335 21.47 12.82 -0.02
CA LYS A 335 22.62 12.64 0.85
C LYS A 335 23.69 13.66 0.51
N ILE A 336 24.48 14.00 1.53
CA ILE A 336 25.71 14.78 1.36
C ILE A 336 26.83 13.74 1.34
N TYR A 337 27.56 13.68 0.25
CA TYR A 337 28.67 12.76 0.10
C TYR A 337 29.88 13.21 0.91
N SER A 338 30.49 12.29 1.64
CA SER A 338 31.70 12.58 2.40
C SER A 338 32.88 12.85 1.45
N THR A 339 33.03 12.02 0.44
CA THR A 339 34.11 12.09 -0.52
C THR A 339 33.61 12.17 -1.96
N ARG A 340 34.45 12.60 -2.87
CA ARG A 340 34.20 12.52 -4.32
C ARG A 340 34.10 11.05 -4.78
N GLN A 341 34.81 10.15 -4.11
CA GLN A 341 34.78 8.71 -4.42
C GLN A 341 33.41 8.09 -4.10
N ASP A 342 32.81 8.44 -2.96
CA ASP A 342 31.45 7.99 -2.60
C ASP A 342 30.43 8.47 -3.64
N ALA A 343 30.57 9.75 -4.07
CA ALA A 343 29.70 10.30 -5.10
C ALA A 343 29.85 9.57 -6.46
N ARG A 344 31.10 9.21 -6.83
CA ARG A 344 31.37 8.45 -8.06
C ARG A 344 30.73 7.05 -8.01
N ALA A 345 30.91 6.33 -6.91
CA ALA A 345 30.34 5.00 -6.73
C ALA A 345 28.80 5.04 -6.84
N ASP A 346 28.16 6.00 -6.18
CA ASP A 346 26.71 6.10 -6.18
C ASP A 346 26.13 6.52 -7.55
N VAL A 347 26.81 7.38 -8.29
CA VAL A 347 26.43 7.74 -9.66
C VAL A 347 26.66 6.57 -10.63
N PHE A 348 27.75 5.83 -10.46
CA PHE A 348 28.00 4.61 -11.23
C PHE A 348 26.84 3.62 -11.03
N ASP A 349 26.50 3.30 -9.80
CA ASP A 349 25.39 2.39 -9.46
C ASP A 349 24.06 2.89 -10.02
N TYR A 350 23.82 4.20 -9.95
CA TYR A 350 22.61 4.76 -10.51
C TYR A 350 22.54 4.58 -12.04
N ILE A 351 23.61 4.89 -12.77
CA ILE A 351 23.61 4.82 -14.24
C ILE A 351 23.62 3.38 -14.73
N GLU A 352 24.59 2.57 -14.25
CA GLU A 352 24.87 1.26 -14.83
C GLU A 352 24.00 0.15 -14.25
N MET A 353 23.64 0.24 -12.96
CA MET A 353 22.91 -0.84 -12.29
C MET A 353 21.40 -0.57 -12.19
N PHE A 354 20.97 0.68 -12.34
CA PHE A 354 19.55 1.02 -12.20
C PHE A 354 18.98 1.79 -13.42
N TYR A 355 19.52 2.96 -13.80
CA TYR A 355 18.92 3.79 -14.83
C TYR A 355 18.86 3.11 -16.20
N ASN A 356 19.97 2.60 -16.68
CA ASN A 356 20.03 1.94 -17.98
C ASN A 356 19.30 0.59 -18.00
N PRO A 357 19.55 -0.36 -17.08
CA PRO A 357 19.00 -1.71 -17.22
C PRO A 357 17.60 -1.87 -16.61
N LYS A 358 17.21 -1.07 -15.60
CA LYS A 358 15.98 -1.34 -14.82
C LYS A 358 14.97 -0.21 -14.84
N ARG A 359 15.45 1.05 -14.90
CA ARG A 359 14.55 2.19 -14.69
C ARG A 359 13.56 2.36 -15.82
N ARG A 360 12.27 2.25 -15.51
CA ARG A 360 11.17 2.42 -16.48
C ARG A 360 11.02 3.86 -16.94
N HIS A 361 10.91 4.05 -18.24
CA HIS A 361 10.72 5.33 -18.90
C HIS A 361 9.36 5.42 -19.60
N GLY A 362 8.59 6.46 -19.30
CA GLY A 362 7.32 6.70 -19.99
C GLY A 362 7.46 6.91 -21.49
N PHE A 363 8.58 7.50 -21.94
CA PHE A 363 8.88 7.66 -23.37
C PHE A 363 9.10 6.32 -24.07
N ASN A 364 9.69 5.33 -23.40
CA ASN A 364 10.02 4.00 -23.90
C ASN A 364 8.90 2.98 -23.60
N ASN A 365 7.65 3.37 -23.57
CA ASN A 365 6.52 2.50 -23.24
C ASN A 365 6.69 1.74 -21.91
N GLN A 366 7.22 2.40 -20.88
CA GLN A 366 7.56 1.84 -19.57
C GLN A 366 8.70 0.81 -19.57
N LEU A 367 9.41 0.64 -20.67
CA LEU A 367 10.62 -0.17 -20.73
C LEU A 367 11.83 0.61 -20.19
N SER A 368 12.86 -0.11 -19.75
CA SER A 368 14.17 0.48 -19.48
C SER A 368 14.86 0.87 -20.78
N PRO A 369 15.86 1.77 -20.76
CA PRO A 369 16.60 2.14 -21.96
C PRO A 369 17.20 0.95 -22.70
N VAL A 370 17.84 0.03 -22.00
CA VAL A 370 18.45 -1.17 -22.58
C VAL A 370 17.39 -2.11 -23.16
N GLU A 371 16.31 -2.34 -22.43
CA GLU A 371 15.25 -3.23 -22.90
C GLU A 371 14.52 -2.66 -24.13
N PHE A 372 14.35 -1.34 -24.17
CA PHE A 372 13.75 -0.68 -25.34
C PHE A 372 14.59 -0.86 -26.60
N GLU A 373 15.93 -0.73 -26.52
CA GLU A 373 16.81 -1.00 -27.65
C GLU A 373 16.81 -2.48 -28.04
N ARG A 374 16.83 -3.37 -27.05
CA ARG A 374 16.78 -4.81 -27.30
C ARG A 374 15.53 -5.22 -28.08
N GLN A 375 14.36 -4.72 -27.68
CA GLN A 375 13.11 -5.00 -28.40
C GLN A 375 13.09 -4.41 -29.81
N HIS A 376 13.67 -3.23 -30.00
CA HIS A 376 13.79 -2.65 -31.32
C HIS A 376 14.68 -3.52 -32.25
N LEU A 377 15.83 -4.00 -31.78
CA LEU A 377 16.70 -4.90 -32.55
C LEU A 377 15.98 -6.19 -32.92
N LEU A 378 15.30 -6.83 -31.97
CA LEU A 378 14.52 -8.05 -32.25
C LEU A 378 13.40 -7.81 -33.27
N SER A 379 12.79 -6.64 -33.28
CA SER A 379 11.76 -6.30 -34.27
C SER A 379 12.35 -6.15 -35.70
N LEU A 380 13.59 -5.74 -35.83
CA LEU A 380 14.28 -5.64 -37.11
C LEU A 380 14.75 -7.02 -37.65
N GLU A 381 15.08 -7.94 -36.75
CA GLU A 381 15.48 -9.32 -37.12
C GLU A 381 14.29 -10.19 -37.52
N SER A 382 13.08 -9.80 -37.16
CA SER A 382 11.82 -10.53 -37.43
C SER A 382 11.15 -10.12 -38.75
N VAL A 383 11.69 -9.15 -39.46
CA VAL A 383 11.26 -8.67 -40.80
C VAL A 383 12.23 -9.12 -41.87
#